data_b1d3703301e4914587a42f28fbe6066e
#
_entry.id   b1d3703301e4914587a42f28fbe6066e
#
_cell.length_a   1.000
_cell.length_b   1.000
_cell.length_c   1.000
_cell.angle_alpha   90.00
_cell.angle_beta   90.00
_cell.angle_gamma   90.00
#
_symmetry.space_group_name_H-M   'P 1'
#
loop_
_entity.id
_entity.type
_entity.pdbx_description
1 polymer ?
#
loop_
_entity_poly.entity_id
_entity_poly.type
_entity_poly.pdbx_seq_one_letter_code
_entity_poly.pdbx_strand_id
1 'polypeptide(L)'
;MRTLSLGYSPCPNDTFIFYALVHGKIDAGGLQFKEILLDVETLNRMAVKGELDITKASYNAFGNLREDYCLLRSGGALGRGCGPLVVASKECEMKDLKGKTIAIPGELTTAYLLLQLYDPDFRSNVKAMPFHEIMGAVKGGQADAG
;
A
#
# COMPACT_ATOMS: atom_id res chain seq x y z
N MET A 1 -27.46 4.37 15.41
CA MET A 1 -26.12 3.81 15.13
C MET A 1 -25.68 4.34 13.78
N ARG A 2 -24.45 4.84 13.65
CA ARG A 2 -23.88 5.28 12.38
C ARG A 2 -22.93 4.21 11.87
N THR A 3 -23.12 3.76 10.62
CA THR A 3 -22.22 2.81 9.96
C THR A 3 -21.23 3.56 9.10
N LEU A 4 -19.94 3.26 9.25
CA LEU A 4 -18.83 3.83 8.48
C LEU A 4 -18.15 2.69 7.69
N SER A 5 -17.76 2.98 6.45
CA SER A 5 -16.89 2.11 5.68
C SER A 5 -15.47 2.17 6.24
N LEU A 6 -14.84 1.00 6.44
CA LEU A 6 -13.48 0.86 6.93
C LEU A 6 -12.67 -0.02 5.97
N GLY A 7 -11.84 0.62 5.15
CA GLY A 7 -10.99 -0.03 4.18
C GLY A 7 -9.60 -0.33 4.73
N TYR A 8 -9.13 -1.57 4.62
CA TYR A 8 -7.77 -1.96 4.96
C TYR A 8 -7.33 -3.23 4.22
N SER A 9 -6.04 -3.52 4.21
CA SER A 9 -5.52 -4.65 3.46
C SER A 9 -5.69 -5.97 4.21
N PRO A 10 -5.75 -7.12 3.50
CA PRO A 10 -5.77 -8.43 4.15
C PRO A 10 -4.41 -8.83 4.76
N CYS A 11 -3.44 -7.91 4.82
CA CYS A 11 -2.16 -8.15 5.46
C CYS A 11 -2.32 -8.44 6.96
N PRO A 12 -1.49 -9.31 7.55
CA PRO A 12 -1.55 -9.64 8.98
C PRO A 12 -1.49 -8.43 9.91
N ASN A 13 -0.73 -7.39 9.54
CA ASN A 13 -0.65 -6.16 10.33
C ASN A 13 -2.01 -5.46 10.43
N ASP A 14 -2.67 -5.25 9.29
CA ASP A 14 -3.94 -4.52 9.22
C ASP A 14 -5.07 -5.34 9.86
N THR A 15 -5.17 -6.63 9.53
CA THR A 15 -6.18 -7.51 10.13
C THR A 15 -6.02 -7.61 11.65
N PHE A 16 -4.78 -7.63 12.17
CA PHE A 16 -4.53 -7.60 13.61
C PHE A 16 -5.00 -6.28 14.24
N ILE A 17 -4.68 -5.13 13.62
CA ILE A 17 -5.04 -3.80 14.13
C ILE A 17 -6.56 -3.64 14.23
N PHE A 18 -7.30 -4.05 13.19
CA PHE A 18 -8.73 -3.74 13.07
C PHE A 18 -9.67 -4.87 13.53
N TYR A 19 -9.15 -6.06 13.83
CA TYR A 19 -9.95 -7.22 14.21
C TYR A 19 -10.97 -6.94 15.33
N ALA A 20 -10.50 -6.37 16.44
CA ALA A 20 -11.35 -6.13 17.59
C ALA A 20 -12.45 -5.10 17.30
N LEU A 21 -12.17 -4.12 16.46
CA LEU A 21 -13.09 -3.07 16.07
C LEU A 21 -14.22 -3.61 15.17
N VAL A 22 -13.87 -4.31 14.10
CA VAL A 22 -14.86 -4.81 13.13
C VAL A 22 -15.69 -5.97 13.65
N HIS A 23 -15.15 -6.74 14.61
CA HIS A 23 -15.86 -7.85 15.25
C HIS A 23 -16.58 -7.46 16.56
N GLY A 24 -16.69 -6.16 16.85
CA GLY A 24 -17.42 -5.68 18.04
C GLY A 24 -16.84 -6.16 19.38
N LYS A 25 -15.53 -6.38 19.43
CA LYS A 25 -14.82 -6.81 20.66
C LYS A 25 -14.45 -5.64 21.57
N ILE A 26 -14.63 -4.42 21.11
CA ILE A 26 -14.40 -3.18 21.86
C ILE A 26 -15.61 -2.27 21.67
N ASP A 27 -15.86 -1.41 22.68
CA ASP A 27 -16.90 -0.37 22.57
C ASP A 27 -16.46 0.70 21.57
N ALA A 28 -17.23 0.89 20.53
CA ALA A 28 -17.01 1.87 19.49
C ALA A 28 -17.89 3.12 19.63
N GLY A 29 -18.46 3.38 20.81
CA GLY A 29 -19.24 4.58 21.08
C GLY A 29 -20.48 4.74 20.18
N GLY A 30 -21.15 3.65 19.80
CA GLY A 30 -22.33 3.65 18.95
C GLY A 30 -22.03 3.68 17.44
N LEU A 31 -20.76 3.59 17.04
CA LEU A 31 -20.36 3.39 15.64
C LEU A 31 -20.37 1.91 15.27
N GLN A 32 -20.67 1.64 14.01
CA GLN A 32 -20.50 0.33 13.38
C GLN A 32 -19.58 0.49 12.18
N PHE A 33 -18.81 -0.55 11.88
CA PHE A 33 -17.86 -0.54 10.78
C PHE A 33 -18.20 -1.61 9.75
N LYS A 34 -18.36 -1.16 8.49
CA LYS A 34 -18.47 -2.05 7.35
C LYS A 34 -17.04 -2.29 6.83
N GLU A 35 -16.55 -3.49 7.07
CA GLU A 35 -15.23 -3.94 6.61
C GLU A 35 -15.15 -4.02 5.09
N ILE A 36 -14.04 -3.52 4.52
CA ILE A 36 -13.70 -3.59 3.10
C ILE A 36 -12.23 -4.04 3.00
N LEU A 37 -12.02 -5.30 2.60
CA LEU A 37 -10.68 -5.90 2.46
C LEU A 37 -10.23 -5.86 1.00
N LEU A 38 -9.28 -4.99 0.70
CA LEU A 38 -8.70 -4.81 -0.64
C LEU A 38 -7.20 -4.54 -0.53
N ASP A 39 -6.47 -4.69 -1.62
CA ASP A 39 -5.06 -4.30 -1.67
C ASP A 39 -4.89 -2.77 -1.48
N VAL A 40 -3.69 -2.38 -1.02
CA VAL A 40 -3.43 -0.98 -0.63
C VAL A 40 -3.54 0.01 -1.80
N GLU A 41 -3.18 -0.38 -3.02
CA GLU A 41 -3.30 0.52 -4.17
C GLU A 41 -4.76 0.75 -4.55
N THR A 42 -5.59 -0.29 -4.50
CA THR A 42 -7.04 -0.18 -4.71
C THR A 42 -7.66 0.73 -3.65
N LEU A 43 -7.30 0.56 -2.37
CA LEU A 43 -7.76 1.45 -1.29
C LEU A 43 -7.31 2.89 -1.50
N ASN A 44 -6.06 3.11 -1.91
CA ASN A 44 -5.56 4.45 -2.23
C ASN A 44 -6.41 5.11 -3.33
N ARG A 45 -6.74 4.37 -4.40
CA ARG A 45 -7.55 4.89 -5.51
C ARG A 45 -9.00 5.17 -5.11
N MET A 46 -9.59 4.32 -4.25
CA MET A 46 -10.91 4.57 -3.67
C MET A 46 -10.92 5.81 -2.79
N ALA A 47 -9.87 6.00 -1.98
CA ALA A 47 -9.73 7.21 -1.17
C ALA A 47 -9.63 8.48 -2.02
N VAL A 48 -8.87 8.47 -3.12
CA VAL A 48 -8.79 9.61 -4.06
C VAL A 48 -10.18 9.98 -4.63
N LYS A 49 -11.08 9.01 -4.74
CA LYS A 49 -12.47 9.22 -5.20
C LYS A 49 -13.45 9.56 -4.06
N GLY A 50 -13.01 9.57 -2.81
CA GLY A 50 -13.87 9.81 -1.65
C GLY A 50 -14.87 8.67 -1.37
N GLU A 51 -14.56 7.43 -1.78
CA GLU A 51 -15.47 6.28 -1.69
C GLU A 51 -15.47 5.61 -0.29
N LEU A 52 -14.56 6.01 0.61
CA LEU A 52 -14.38 5.40 1.92
C LEU A 52 -14.45 6.45 3.03
N ASP A 53 -15.16 6.14 4.14
CA ASP A 53 -15.18 7.02 5.31
C ASP A 53 -13.85 6.95 6.07
N ILE A 54 -13.30 5.74 6.25
CA ILE A 54 -12.04 5.47 6.92
C ILE A 54 -11.26 4.45 6.09
N THR A 55 -9.97 4.68 5.89
CA THR A 55 -9.14 3.73 5.16
C THR A 55 -7.69 3.72 5.60
N LYS A 56 -7.05 2.58 5.47
CA LYS A 56 -5.60 2.49 5.41
C LYS A 56 -5.17 3.04 4.06
N ALA A 57 -4.22 3.94 4.09
CA ALA A 57 -3.64 4.53 2.89
C ALA A 57 -2.11 4.56 2.99
N SER A 58 -1.46 4.54 1.85
CA SER A 58 -0.03 4.78 1.78
C SER A 58 0.30 6.23 2.13
N TYR A 59 1.42 6.49 2.78
CA TYR A 59 1.88 7.87 3.05
C TYR A 59 2.04 8.68 1.77
N ASN A 60 2.47 8.04 0.68
CA ASN A 60 2.51 8.68 -0.64
C ASN A 60 1.11 9.13 -1.09
N ALA A 61 0.12 8.24 -1.01
CA ALA A 61 -1.26 8.57 -1.38
C ALA A 61 -1.81 9.71 -0.52
N PHE A 62 -1.51 9.72 0.79
CA PHE A 62 -2.00 10.75 1.70
C PHE A 62 -1.57 12.17 1.27
N GLY A 63 -0.45 12.32 0.59
CA GLY A 63 -0.04 13.60 -0.01
C GLY A 63 -1.13 14.24 -0.88
N ASN A 64 -1.92 13.41 -1.58
CA ASN A 64 -3.01 13.82 -2.47
C ASN A 64 -4.39 13.87 -1.78
N LEU A 65 -4.50 13.39 -0.52
CA LEU A 65 -5.77 13.22 0.20
C LEU A 65 -6.00 14.29 1.27
N ARG A 66 -5.08 15.24 1.45
CA ARG A 66 -5.05 16.18 2.58
C ARG A 66 -6.24 17.15 2.64
N GLU A 67 -6.91 17.36 1.53
CA GLU A 67 -8.08 18.24 1.48
C GLU A 67 -9.38 17.52 1.90
N ASP A 68 -9.43 16.19 1.68
CA ASP A 68 -10.62 15.37 1.91
C ASP A 68 -10.51 14.48 3.14
N TYR A 69 -9.30 14.14 3.56
CA TYR A 69 -9.03 13.21 4.66
C TYR A 69 -8.08 13.81 5.71
N CYS A 70 -8.29 13.43 6.95
CA CYS A 70 -7.35 13.69 8.03
C CYS A 70 -6.61 12.41 8.44
N LEU A 71 -5.33 12.55 8.80
CA LEU A 71 -4.54 11.44 9.32
C LEU A 71 -4.87 11.21 10.78
N LEU A 72 -5.32 9.99 11.10
CA LEU A 72 -5.55 9.58 12.49
C LEU A 72 -4.21 9.27 13.19
N ARG A 73 -4.18 9.46 14.51
CA ARG A 73 -2.99 9.16 15.34
C ARG A 73 -2.82 7.66 15.65
N SER A 74 -3.77 6.83 15.23
CA SER A 74 -3.80 5.38 15.47
C SER A 74 -4.02 4.62 14.15
N GLY A 75 -3.79 3.31 14.17
CA GLY A 75 -4.00 2.46 13.00
C GLY A 75 -2.85 2.47 11.99
N GLY A 76 -1.75 3.17 12.28
CA GLY A 76 -0.57 3.19 11.42
C GLY A 76 0.34 1.97 11.66
N ALA A 77 1.07 1.58 10.62
CA ALA A 77 2.17 0.62 10.71
C ALA A 77 3.48 1.33 10.33
N LEU A 78 4.46 1.28 11.20
CA LEU A 78 5.77 1.89 11.00
C LEU A 78 6.87 0.84 11.22
N GLY A 79 7.70 0.65 10.22
CA GLY A 79 8.93 -0.15 10.34
C GLY A 79 10.16 0.73 10.54
N ARG A 80 11.03 0.36 11.47
CA ARG A 80 12.34 1.01 11.65
C ARG A 80 13.45 0.03 11.28
N GLY A 81 14.43 0.49 10.49
CA GLY A 81 15.52 -0.37 10.03
C GLY A 81 15.07 -1.46 9.02
N CYS A 82 13.85 -1.40 8.55
CA CYS A 82 13.31 -2.20 7.47
C CYS A 82 12.62 -1.27 6.48
N GLY A 83 13.01 -1.32 5.24
CA GLY A 83 12.40 -0.57 4.14
C GLY A 83 11.80 -1.53 3.12
N PRO A 84 11.23 -1.01 2.03
CA PRO A 84 10.93 -1.82 0.88
C PRO A 84 12.23 -2.46 0.35
N LEU A 85 12.12 -3.69 -0.11
CA LEU A 85 13.23 -4.43 -0.71
C LEU A 85 13.02 -4.45 -2.22
N VAL A 86 14.11 -4.34 -2.96
CA VAL A 86 14.11 -4.64 -4.39
C VAL A 86 14.58 -6.08 -4.56
N VAL A 87 13.78 -6.89 -5.25
CA VAL A 87 14.07 -8.28 -5.53
C VAL A 87 14.31 -8.50 -7.02
N ALA A 88 15.27 -9.33 -7.36
CA ALA A 88 15.58 -9.73 -8.73
C ALA A 88 15.87 -11.22 -8.81
N SER A 89 15.79 -11.82 -10.00
CA SER A 89 16.05 -13.24 -10.20
C SER A 89 17.53 -13.62 -10.08
N LYS A 90 18.42 -12.64 -10.20
CA LYS A 90 19.87 -12.80 -10.10
C LYS A 90 20.43 -11.67 -9.25
N GLU A 91 21.56 -11.93 -8.62
CA GLU A 91 22.32 -10.90 -7.92
C GLU A 91 22.72 -9.79 -8.90
N CYS A 92 22.37 -8.55 -8.56
CA CYS A 92 22.67 -7.36 -9.35
C CYS A 92 22.69 -6.12 -8.44
N GLU A 93 23.31 -5.08 -8.93
CA GLU A 93 23.26 -3.77 -8.26
C GLU A 93 22.10 -2.94 -8.79
N MET A 94 21.62 -1.97 -8.00
CA MET A 94 20.53 -1.08 -8.41
C MET A 94 20.81 -0.36 -9.74
N LYS A 95 22.06 0.00 -9.98
CA LYS A 95 22.46 0.65 -11.26
C LYS A 95 22.18 -0.23 -12.49
N ASP A 96 22.25 -1.56 -12.34
CA ASP A 96 22.04 -2.51 -13.43
C ASP A 96 20.56 -2.68 -13.79
N LEU A 97 19.68 -2.17 -12.93
CA LEU A 97 18.23 -2.18 -13.11
C LEU A 97 17.72 -0.94 -13.86
N LYS A 98 18.57 0.05 -14.12
CA LYS A 98 18.17 1.23 -14.92
C LYS A 98 17.72 0.84 -16.32
N GLY A 99 16.57 1.36 -16.73
CA GLY A 99 15.96 1.01 -18.03
C GLY A 99 15.33 -0.39 -18.10
N LYS A 100 15.37 -1.15 -17.01
CA LYS A 100 14.70 -2.46 -16.88
C LYS A 100 13.27 -2.29 -16.42
N THR A 101 12.44 -3.32 -16.63
CA THR A 101 11.07 -3.33 -16.17
C THR A 101 11.02 -3.67 -14.68
N ILE A 102 10.49 -2.74 -13.87
CA ILE A 102 10.34 -2.92 -12.43
C ILE A 102 8.87 -3.12 -12.08
N ALA A 103 8.55 -4.26 -11.45
CA ALA A 103 7.21 -4.49 -10.90
C ALA A 103 7.03 -3.67 -9.60
N ILE A 104 5.95 -2.94 -9.50
CA ILE A 104 5.63 -2.12 -8.33
C ILE A 104 4.24 -2.47 -7.78
N PRO A 105 4.01 -2.32 -6.46
CA PRO A 105 2.70 -2.64 -5.88
C PRO A 105 1.60 -1.62 -6.20
N GLY A 106 1.97 -0.51 -6.82
CA GLY A 106 1.07 0.55 -7.24
C GLY A 106 1.74 1.91 -7.24
N GLU A 107 1.22 2.82 -8.07
CA GLU A 107 1.79 4.15 -8.28
C GLU A 107 1.64 5.08 -7.06
N LEU A 108 0.60 4.87 -6.25
CA LEU A 108 0.33 5.64 -5.05
C LEU A 108 1.00 5.05 -3.80
N THR A 109 1.74 3.95 -3.93
CA THR A 109 2.38 3.30 -2.77
C THR A 109 3.64 4.04 -2.31
N THR A 110 3.92 3.96 -1.01
CA THR A 110 5.15 4.52 -0.43
C THR A 110 6.39 3.80 -0.96
N ALA A 111 6.30 2.51 -1.28
CA ALA A 111 7.40 1.76 -1.88
C ALA A 111 7.84 2.37 -3.21
N TYR A 112 6.89 2.71 -4.08
CA TYR A 112 7.21 3.37 -5.35
C TYR A 112 7.75 4.79 -5.16
N LEU A 113 7.21 5.56 -4.22
CA LEU A 113 7.78 6.86 -3.88
C LEU A 113 9.25 6.75 -3.46
N LEU A 114 9.58 5.79 -2.60
CA LEU A 114 10.95 5.60 -2.13
C LEU A 114 11.90 5.16 -3.26
N LEU A 115 11.42 4.34 -4.19
CA LEU A 115 12.19 3.98 -5.39
C LEU A 115 12.51 5.21 -6.23
N GLN A 116 11.53 6.10 -6.45
CA GLN A 116 11.72 7.35 -7.19
C GLN A 116 12.63 8.36 -6.47
N LEU A 117 12.61 8.38 -5.13
CA LEU A 117 13.51 9.22 -4.33
C LEU A 117 14.93 8.68 -4.32
N TYR A 118 15.10 7.36 -4.41
CA TYR A 118 16.40 6.74 -4.54
C TYR A 118 17.07 7.15 -5.88
N ASP A 119 16.34 7.03 -6.98
CA ASP A 119 16.80 7.48 -8.29
C ASP A 119 15.59 7.78 -9.20
N PRO A 120 15.42 9.04 -9.67
CA PRO A 120 14.32 9.42 -10.54
C PRO A 120 14.23 8.66 -11.86
N ASP A 121 15.30 8.04 -12.34
CA ASP A 121 15.31 7.25 -13.57
C ASP A 121 14.38 6.01 -13.45
N PHE A 122 14.11 5.54 -12.24
CA PHE A 122 13.13 4.46 -11.99
C PHE A 122 11.66 4.85 -12.17
N ARG A 123 11.37 6.07 -12.62
CA ARG A 123 10.00 6.46 -13.03
C ARG A 123 9.58 5.86 -14.36
N SER A 124 10.55 5.52 -15.21
CA SER A 124 10.30 4.85 -16.49
C SER A 124 10.26 3.33 -16.32
N ASN A 125 9.49 2.66 -17.18
CA ASN A 125 9.43 1.21 -17.25
C ASN A 125 8.96 0.50 -15.97
N VAL A 126 7.99 1.08 -15.26
CA VAL A 126 7.34 0.40 -14.14
C VAL A 126 6.08 -0.33 -14.59
N LYS A 127 5.80 -1.46 -13.94
CA LYS A 127 4.59 -2.26 -14.16
C LYS A 127 3.88 -2.44 -12.81
N ALA A 128 2.74 -1.79 -12.65
CA ALA A 128 1.92 -1.94 -11.45
C ALA A 128 1.20 -3.29 -11.47
N MET A 129 1.23 -3.99 -10.34
CA MET A 129 0.53 -5.25 -10.13
C MET A 129 0.28 -5.51 -8.64
N PRO A 130 -0.66 -6.39 -8.26
CA PRO A 130 -0.87 -6.78 -6.87
C PRO A 130 0.43 -7.24 -6.20
N PHE A 131 0.64 -6.80 -4.95
CA PHE A 131 1.88 -7.07 -4.21
C PHE A 131 2.27 -8.56 -4.21
N HIS A 132 1.31 -9.46 -4.05
CA HIS A 132 1.56 -10.91 -4.00
C HIS A 132 1.97 -11.53 -5.34
N GLU A 133 1.78 -10.83 -6.45
CA GLU A 133 2.15 -11.28 -7.80
C GLU A 133 3.58 -10.89 -8.17
N ILE A 134 4.18 -9.88 -7.51
CA ILE A 134 5.46 -9.29 -7.88
C ILE A 134 6.58 -10.34 -7.93
N MET A 135 6.72 -11.16 -6.89
CA MET A 135 7.77 -12.18 -6.85
C MET A 135 7.59 -13.24 -7.95
N GLY A 136 6.33 -13.60 -8.25
CA GLY A 136 5.99 -14.50 -9.34
C GLY A 136 6.35 -13.91 -10.71
N ALA A 137 6.05 -12.63 -10.91
CA ALA A 137 6.35 -11.89 -12.14
C ALA A 137 7.86 -11.78 -12.39
N VAL A 138 8.65 -11.51 -11.35
CA VAL A 138 10.12 -11.46 -11.43
C VAL A 138 10.69 -12.85 -11.74
N LYS A 139 10.23 -13.88 -11.02
CA LYS A 139 10.65 -15.26 -11.26
C LYS A 139 10.29 -15.76 -12.67
N GLY A 140 9.13 -15.34 -13.17
CA GLY A 140 8.62 -15.71 -14.52
C GLY A 140 9.16 -14.83 -15.65
N GLY A 141 10.04 -13.84 -15.38
CA GLY A 141 10.63 -12.97 -16.39
C GLY A 141 9.65 -11.94 -16.97
N GLN A 142 8.51 -11.67 -16.31
CA GLN A 142 7.55 -10.64 -16.70
C GLN A 142 7.99 -9.25 -16.25
N ALA A 143 8.91 -9.19 -15.29
CA ALA A 143 9.64 -8.02 -14.85
C ALA A 143 11.07 -8.44 -14.52
N ASP A 144 12.02 -7.52 -14.67
CA ASP A 144 13.43 -7.77 -14.37
C ASP A 144 13.69 -7.73 -12.86
N ALA A 145 12.93 -6.87 -12.14
CA ALA A 145 12.95 -6.73 -10.69
C ALA A 145 11.57 -6.29 -10.15
N GLY A 146 11.43 -6.25 -8.83
CA GLY A 146 10.19 -5.82 -8.20
C GLY A 146 10.35 -5.40 -6.75
#